data_0c170f6d62edb28aa371a37429d873da
#
_entry.id   0c170f6d62edb28aa371a37429d873da
#
_cell.length_a   1.000
_cell.length_b   1.000
_cell.length_c   1.000
_cell.angle_alpha   90.00
_cell.angle_beta   90.00
_cell.angle_gamma   90.00
#
_symmetry.space_group_name_H-M   'P 1'
#
loop_
_entity.id
_entity.type
_entity.pdbx_description
1 polymer ?
#
loop_
_entity_poly.entity_id
_entity_poly.type
_entity_poly.pdbx_seq_one_letter_code
_entity_poly.pdbx_strand_id
1 'polypeptide(L)'
;MRKLISRSGFWLLAAVLLVGSLSLSRAFAIDGESSTLRFDAPEQFREDLADNASKLQIGVFQVAVASKNPNYDSYDYVASDAFSSLSSSFSDLSDMNNEKYLSLAQEAAKIVLDNGLVPDQVGSFGDSLSLANGMYLVLPYGNDSLADSVEMGIGPTGGQDKILTTVSTPLYKYTFNPALVALPSREVDGVNNSSNVVDWNSNVTMLLKAEREDRTDGQILINKTVDQLGGSSSPTFIFDIRAEKDGEIVYSNVESLVLDGTSGSISIPNIPVGSTVTVTEVYSGVSYSYVSGNDSLDLNDGDTPLEFDFVNEYKDSNDHSTSVRNHFEKNGSDWKHVPEGGNE
;
A
#
# COMPACT_ATOMS: atom_id res chain seq x y z
N MET A 1 0.87 -67.29 9.41
CA MET A 1 1.76 -66.37 10.13
C MET A 1 1.89 -65.11 9.33
N ARG A 2 1.13 -64.06 9.69
CA ARG A 2 1.23 -62.72 9.10
C ARG A 2 1.70 -61.78 10.19
N LYS A 3 2.89 -61.20 10.00
CA LYS A 3 3.47 -60.19 10.88
C LYS A 3 2.83 -58.85 10.61
N LEU A 4 2.19 -58.29 11.62
CA LEU A 4 1.83 -56.88 11.69
C LEU A 4 3.11 -56.05 11.84
N ILE A 5 3.30 -55.08 10.95
CA ILE A 5 4.32 -54.04 11.09
C ILE A 5 3.59 -52.81 11.61
N SER A 6 3.87 -52.46 12.86
CA SER A 6 3.50 -51.24 13.54
C SER A 6 4.21 -50.08 12.89
N ARG A 7 3.46 -49.08 12.37
CA ARG A 7 3.98 -47.79 11.99
C ARG A 7 3.93 -46.86 13.21
N SER A 8 5.04 -46.76 13.90
CA SER A 8 5.28 -45.70 14.88
C SER A 8 5.49 -44.38 14.16
N GLY A 9 4.52 -43.47 14.32
CA GLY A 9 4.63 -42.09 13.85
C GLY A 9 5.67 -41.34 14.66
N PHE A 10 6.69 -40.89 13.99
CA PHE A 10 7.70 -39.96 14.52
C PHE A 10 7.11 -38.55 14.48
N TRP A 11 6.67 -38.05 15.63
CA TRP A 11 6.37 -36.64 15.82
C TRP A 11 7.72 -35.90 16.00
N LEU A 12 8.17 -35.23 14.94
CA LEU A 12 9.26 -34.28 15.00
C LEU A 12 8.67 -32.99 15.63
N LEU A 13 8.91 -32.84 16.93
CA LEU A 13 8.75 -31.54 17.60
C LEU A 13 9.87 -30.64 17.07
N ALA A 14 9.54 -29.76 16.13
CA ALA A 14 10.40 -28.65 15.78
C ALA A 14 10.37 -27.67 16.96
N ALA A 15 11.36 -27.77 17.82
CA ALA A 15 11.68 -26.75 18.80
C ALA A 15 12.16 -25.53 17.99
N VAL A 16 11.29 -24.54 17.81
CA VAL A 16 11.68 -23.20 17.39
C VAL A 16 12.50 -22.62 18.54
N LEU A 17 13.81 -22.70 18.42
CA LEU A 17 14.74 -21.92 19.19
C LEU A 17 14.53 -20.45 18.77
N LEU A 18 13.69 -19.74 19.51
CA LEU A 18 13.69 -18.29 19.57
C LEU A 18 15.06 -17.88 20.12
N VAL A 19 16.04 -17.75 19.23
CA VAL A 19 17.26 -17.00 19.54
C VAL A 19 16.82 -15.55 19.56
N GLY A 20 16.35 -15.10 20.73
CA GLY A 20 16.27 -13.70 21.05
C GLY A 20 17.67 -13.14 20.92
N SER A 21 17.96 -12.50 19.80
CA SER A 21 19.06 -11.56 19.70
C SER A 21 18.71 -10.42 20.66
N LEU A 22 19.13 -10.53 21.91
CA LEU A 22 19.33 -9.39 22.78
C LEU A 22 20.38 -8.53 22.07
N SER A 23 19.93 -7.66 21.17
CA SER A 23 20.69 -6.49 20.80
C SER A 23 20.81 -5.69 22.08
N LEU A 24 21.95 -5.85 22.77
CA LEU A 24 22.41 -4.92 23.76
C LEU A 24 22.64 -3.60 23.03
N SER A 25 21.58 -2.84 22.82
CA SER A 25 21.65 -1.42 22.57
C SER A 25 22.38 -0.84 23.79
N ARG A 26 23.70 -0.68 23.69
CA ARG A 26 24.41 0.18 24.60
C ARG A 26 23.92 1.60 24.30
N ALA A 27 22.79 1.96 24.87
CA ALA A 27 22.44 3.33 25.07
C ALA A 27 23.59 3.93 25.93
N PHE A 28 24.49 4.61 25.27
CA PHE A 28 25.27 5.63 25.95
C PHE A 28 24.29 6.77 26.24
N ALA A 29 23.56 6.66 27.34
CA ALA A 29 22.85 7.77 27.92
C ALA A 29 23.94 8.75 28.44
N ILE A 30 24.37 9.64 27.55
CA ILE A 30 25.06 10.85 27.95
C ILE A 30 23.95 11.86 28.21
N ASP A 31 23.79 12.19 29.50
CA ASP A 31 22.84 13.16 30.04
C ASP A 31 21.40 13.08 29.48
N GLY A 32 20.50 12.55 30.27
CA GLY A 32 19.11 12.22 30.17
C GLY A 32 18.13 13.19 29.51
N GLU A 33 18.50 13.90 28.46
CA GLU A 33 17.60 14.75 27.69
C GLU A 33 16.95 13.88 26.58
N SER A 34 15.64 13.76 26.65
CA SER A 34 14.81 13.15 25.63
C SER A 34 13.93 14.18 24.97
N SER A 35 13.64 13.96 23.71
CA SER A 35 12.70 14.76 22.93
C SER A 35 11.51 13.90 22.49
N THR A 36 10.41 14.55 22.19
CA THR A 36 9.20 13.91 21.65
C THR A 36 9.13 14.15 20.16
N LEU A 37 8.97 13.09 19.37
CA LEU A 37 8.70 13.15 17.96
C LEU A 37 7.26 12.71 17.69
N ARG A 38 6.48 13.57 17.06
CA ARG A 38 5.13 13.29 16.62
C ARG A 38 5.07 13.30 15.09
N PHE A 39 4.28 12.38 14.54
CA PHE A 39 4.01 12.33 13.11
C PHE A 39 2.67 12.98 12.77
N ASP A 40 2.67 13.83 11.75
CA ASP A 40 1.48 14.44 11.18
C ASP A 40 1.60 14.45 9.64
N ALA A 41 0.53 14.79 8.94
CA ALA A 41 0.49 14.87 7.49
C ALA A 41 -0.16 16.19 7.02
N PRO A 42 0.06 16.60 5.76
CA PRO A 42 -0.71 17.69 5.16
C PRO A 42 -2.21 17.44 5.29
N GLU A 43 -2.98 18.53 5.45
CA GLU A 43 -4.42 18.48 5.73
C GLU A 43 -5.19 17.59 4.75
N GLN A 44 -4.85 17.63 3.45
CA GLN A 44 -5.49 16.85 2.41
C GLN A 44 -5.27 15.33 2.50
N PHE A 45 -4.35 14.86 3.35
CA PHE A 45 -4.04 13.42 3.53
C PHE A 45 -4.39 12.93 4.93
N ARG A 46 -4.61 13.87 5.86
CA ARG A 46 -4.71 13.58 7.30
C ARG A 46 -5.84 12.64 7.62
N GLU A 47 -7.02 12.83 7.03
CA GLU A 47 -8.20 12.00 7.29
C GLU A 47 -7.95 10.55 6.85
N ASP A 48 -7.55 10.34 5.60
CA ASP A 48 -7.30 8.99 5.06
C ASP A 48 -6.17 8.27 5.80
N LEU A 49 -5.06 8.96 6.11
CA LEU A 49 -3.94 8.37 6.85
C LEU A 49 -4.29 8.10 8.32
N ALA A 50 -5.16 8.89 8.94
CA ALA A 50 -5.64 8.65 10.30
C ALA A 50 -6.58 7.45 10.35
N ASP A 51 -7.52 7.35 9.43
CA ASP A 51 -8.47 6.23 9.32
C ASP A 51 -7.77 4.91 9.00
N ASN A 52 -6.61 4.99 8.34
CA ASN A 52 -5.78 3.85 7.98
C ASN A 52 -4.45 3.77 8.76
N ALA A 53 -4.37 4.37 9.95
CA ALA A 53 -3.14 4.43 10.75
C ALA A 53 -2.56 3.04 11.08
N SER A 54 -3.39 2.00 11.16
CA SER A 54 -2.94 0.62 11.37
C SER A 54 -2.20 0.04 10.16
N LYS A 55 -2.39 0.60 8.97
CA LYS A 55 -1.69 0.20 7.74
C LYS A 55 -0.40 0.99 7.53
N LEU A 56 -0.24 2.13 8.19
CA LEU A 56 0.94 2.98 8.10
C LEU A 56 1.77 2.85 9.37
N GLN A 57 2.88 2.15 9.28
CA GLN A 57 3.90 2.12 10.31
C GLN A 57 5.03 3.09 9.97
N ILE A 58 5.70 3.62 10.99
CA ILE A 58 6.77 4.59 10.82
C ILE A 58 7.93 4.14 11.70
N GLY A 59 8.99 3.69 11.03
CA GLY A 59 10.23 3.29 11.69
C GLY A 59 11.17 4.48 11.86
N VAL A 60 11.76 4.62 13.04
CA VAL A 60 12.78 5.61 13.34
C VAL A 60 14.09 4.92 13.68
N PHE A 61 15.20 5.40 13.08
CA PHE A 61 16.54 4.84 13.22
C PHE A 61 17.48 5.97 13.65
N GLN A 62 18.15 5.82 14.80
CA GLN A 62 19.12 6.80 15.27
C GLN A 62 20.39 6.76 14.43
N VAL A 63 20.51 7.67 13.49
CA VAL A 63 21.67 7.75 12.58
C VAL A 63 22.85 8.48 13.23
N ALA A 64 22.58 9.39 14.17
CA ALA A 64 23.61 10.04 14.97
C ALA A 64 23.10 10.41 16.36
N VAL A 65 23.97 10.33 17.34
CA VAL A 65 23.73 10.80 18.70
C VAL A 65 24.05 12.31 18.77
N ALA A 66 23.18 13.09 19.40
CA ALA A 66 23.40 14.52 19.65
C ALA A 66 23.90 14.77 21.06
N SER A 67 24.90 15.63 21.21
CA SER A 67 25.38 16.15 22.50
C SER A 67 25.42 17.66 22.47
N LYS A 68 24.98 18.31 23.53
CA LYS A 68 25.01 19.78 23.62
C LYS A 68 26.48 20.27 23.63
N ASN A 69 26.77 21.20 22.72
CA ASN A 69 28.12 21.79 22.67
C ASN A 69 28.36 22.66 23.92
N PRO A 70 29.47 22.46 24.65
CA PRO A 70 29.72 23.20 25.88
C PRO A 70 30.04 24.69 25.65
N ASN A 71 30.43 25.07 24.45
CA ASN A 71 30.91 26.42 24.15
C ASN A 71 29.92 27.24 23.30
N TYR A 72 28.96 26.55 22.65
CA TYR A 72 28.01 27.17 21.71
C TYR A 72 26.61 26.66 21.99
N ASP A 73 25.63 27.48 21.66
CA ASP A 73 24.22 27.06 21.68
C ASP A 73 23.90 26.21 20.43
N SER A 74 24.48 25.02 20.41
CA SER A 74 24.36 24.04 19.31
C SER A 74 24.48 22.61 19.85
N TYR A 75 24.15 21.65 18.98
CA TYR A 75 24.40 20.23 19.22
C TYR A 75 25.48 19.74 18.25
N ASP A 76 26.37 18.92 18.75
CA ASP A 76 27.34 18.16 17.99
C ASP A 76 26.77 16.75 17.72
N TYR A 77 26.92 16.26 16.51
CA TYR A 77 26.38 14.97 16.09
C TYR A 77 27.51 13.98 15.84
N VAL A 78 27.39 12.79 16.42
CA VAL A 78 28.31 11.68 16.20
C VAL A 78 27.54 10.52 15.61
N ALA A 79 27.95 10.04 14.43
CA ALA A 79 27.29 8.92 13.77
C ALA A 79 27.19 7.70 14.70
N SER A 80 26.03 7.05 14.71
CA SER A 80 25.83 5.77 15.37
C SER A 80 26.65 4.68 14.67
N ASP A 81 27.01 3.62 15.39
CA ASP A 81 27.94 2.58 14.91
C ASP A 81 27.55 2.02 13.53
N ALA A 82 26.26 1.73 13.33
CA ALA A 82 25.74 1.22 12.05
C ALA A 82 25.86 2.23 10.90
N PHE A 83 25.92 3.53 11.21
CA PHE A 83 26.00 4.64 10.25
C PHE A 83 27.37 5.32 10.25
N SER A 84 28.40 4.66 10.73
CA SER A 84 29.77 5.21 10.86
C SER A 84 30.35 5.70 9.53
N SER A 85 29.94 5.14 8.39
CA SER A 85 30.32 5.61 7.07
C SER A 85 29.82 7.02 6.74
N LEU A 86 28.80 7.52 7.45
CA LEU A 86 28.23 8.86 7.29
C LEU A 86 28.83 9.90 8.23
N SER A 87 29.85 9.56 9.00
CA SER A 87 30.45 10.43 10.03
C SER A 87 30.93 11.79 9.48
N SER A 88 31.46 11.82 8.26
CA SER A 88 31.87 13.07 7.61
C SER A 88 30.70 13.99 7.32
N SER A 89 29.54 13.44 7.02
CA SER A 89 28.33 14.23 6.72
C SER A 89 27.72 14.86 7.97
N PHE A 90 27.93 14.26 9.14
CA PHE A 90 27.44 14.79 10.42
C PHE A 90 28.40 15.80 11.06
N SER A 91 29.67 15.83 10.65
CA SER A 91 30.65 16.78 11.19
C SER A 91 30.48 18.21 10.70
N ASP A 92 29.80 18.42 9.57
CA ASP A 92 29.54 19.75 9.01
C ASP A 92 28.11 19.86 8.49
N LEU A 93 27.17 20.08 9.40
CA LEU A 93 25.75 20.30 9.07
C LEU A 93 25.45 21.77 8.74
N SER A 94 26.41 22.68 8.90
CA SER A 94 26.20 24.12 8.71
C SER A 94 25.92 24.50 7.26
N ASP A 95 26.36 23.68 6.30
CA ASP A 95 26.22 23.90 4.85
C ASP A 95 25.20 22.97 4.20
N MET A 96 24.29 22.40 5.01
CA MET A 96 23.27 21.48 4.53
C MET A 96 22.10 22.21 3.90
N ASN A 97 21.89 21.97 2.61
CA ASN A 97 20.68 22.35 1.89
C ASN A 97 19.72 21.16 1.76
N ASN A 98 18.53 21.39 1.20
CA ASN A 98 17.50 20.34 1.05
C ASN A 98 17.99 19.14 0.22
N GLU A 99 18.81 19.35 -0.80
CA GLU A 99 19.34 18.27 -1.63
C GLU A 99 20.33 17.39 -0.86
N LYS A 100 21.23 18.00 -0.10
CA LYS A 100 22.18 17.27 0.76
C LYS A 100 21.46 16.50 1.86
N TYR A 101 20.42 17.10 2.47
CA TYR A 101 19.58 16.38 3.44
C TYR A 101 18.88 15.17 2.83
N LEU A 102 18.31 15.33 1.64
CA LEU A 102 17.66 14.22 0.94
C LEU A 102 18.67 13.13 0.57
N SER A 103 19.85 13.51 0.04
CA SER A 103 20.92 12.57 -0.28
C SER A 103 21.38 11.79 0.94
N LEU A 104 21.60 12.47 2.07
CA LEU A 104 22.00 11.83 3.32
C LEU A 104 20.89 10.88 3.84
N ALA A 105 19.63 11.26 3.73
CA ALA A 105 18.51 10.39 4.10
C ALA A 105 18.45 9.13 3.21
N GLN A 106 18.71 9.27 1.90
CA GLN A 106 18.78 8.15 0.95
C GLN A 106 19.95 7.22 1.26
N GLU A 107 21.13 7.78 1.57
CA GLU A 107 22.30 6.98 1.94
C GLU A 107 22.07 6.22 3.27
N ALA A 108 21.44 6.88 4.24
CA ALA A 108 21.07 6.23 5.51
C ALA A 108 20.02 5.14 5.28
N ALA A 109 19.01 5.37 4.45
CA ALA A 109 18.01 4.36 4.11
C ALA A 109 18.63 3.15 3.40
N LYS A 110 19.60 3.39 2.52
CA LYS A 110 20.37 2.32 1.88
C LYS A 110 21.12 1.46 2.89
N ILE A 111 21.75 2.07 3.92
CA ILE A 111 22.43 1.34 4.99
C ILE A 111 21.45 0.47 5.77
N VAL A 112 20.25 0.99 6.07
CA VAL A 112 19.19 0.22 6.75
C VAL A 112 18.81 -1.02 5.95
N LEU A 113 18.61 -0.89 4.65
CA LEU A 113 18.21 -1.99 3.77
C LEU A 113 19.34 -3.00 3.55
N ASP A 114 20.53 -2.53 3.22
CA ASP A 114 21.69 -3.40 2.92
C ASP A 114 22.09 -4.25 4.14
N ASN A 115 21.89 -3.72 5.36
CA ASN A 115 22.27 -4.42 6.60
C ASN A 115 21.07 -5.04 7.35
N GLY A 116 19.86 -4.90 6.83
CA GLY A 116 18.65 -5.42 7.47
C GLY A 116 18.45 -4.85 8.89
N LEU A 117 18.71 -3.54 9.08
CA LEU A 117 18.58 -2.91 10.39
C LEU A 117 17.10 -2.83 10.78
N VAL A 118 16.85 -3.05 12.07
CA VAL A 118 15.51 -2.85 12.65
C VAL A 118 15.41 -1.44 13.23
N PRO A 119 14.23 -0.81 13.20
CA PRO A 119 14.06 0.53 13.80
C PRO A 119 14.27 0.51 15.31
N ASP A 120 14.82 1.59 15.85
CA ASP A 120 14.95 1.79 17.31
C ASP A 120 13.57 1.89 17.97
N GLN A 121 12.63 2.55 17.31
CA GLN A 121 11.22 2.58 17.68
C GLN A 121 10.33 2.58 16.44
N VAL A 122 9.09 2.13 16.62
CA VAL A 122 8.04 2.16 15.61
C VAL A 122 6.85 2.91 16.19
N GLY A 123 6.28 3.80 15.40
CA GLY A 123 5.02 4.50 15.69
C GLY A 123 4.04 4.38 14.55
N SER A 124 2.85 4.91 14.74
CA SER A 124 1.83 5.06 13.73
C SER A 124 1.54 6.55 13.50
N PHE A 125 0.77 6.85 12.45
CA PHE A 125 0.30 8.20 12.20
C PHE A 125 -0.45 8.76 13.43
N GLY A 126 -0.07 9.95 13.87
CA GLY A 126 -0.62 10.59 15.05
C GLY A 126 0.06 10.23 16.38
N ASP A 127 0.90 9.19 16.41
CA ASP A 127 1.65 8.79 17.61
C ASP A 127 2.72 9.81 17.97
N SER A 128 3.14 9.75 19.24
CA SER A 128 4.26 10.51 19.79
C SER A 128 5.28 9.54 20.39
N LEU A 129 6.51 9.59 19.90
CA LEU A 129 7.63 8.77 20.37
C LEU A 129 8.54 9.59 21.29
N SER A 130 8.94 9.04 22.42
CA SER A 130 9.98 9.62 23.28
C SER A 130 11.33 9.04 22.88
N LEU A 131 12.23 9.88 22.39
CA LEU A 131 13.53 9.51 21.82
C LEU A 131 14.66 10.27 22.50
N ALA A 132 15.83 9.66 22.62
CA ALA A 132 17.05 10.36 23.04
C ALA A 132 17.38 11.47 22.03
N ASN A 133 18.10 12.50 22.47
CA ASN A 133 18.55 13.53 21.55
C ASN A 133 19.49 12.96 20.49
N GLY A 134 19.23 13.28 19.22
CA GLY A 134 19.95 12.71 18.08
C GLY A 134 19.41 13.16 16.74
N MET A 135 19.97 12.60 15.69
CA MET A 135 19.39 12.67 14.33
C MET A 135 18.81 11.31 14.00
N TYR A 136 17.60 11.31 13.48
CA TYR A 136 16.85 10.11 13.17
C TYR A 136 16.46 10.06 11.69
N LEU A 137 16.70 8.91 11.07
CA LEU A 137 16.09 8.57 9.79
C LEU A 137 14.65 8.10 10.05
N VAL A 138 13.73 8.61 9.28
CA VAL A 138 12.31 8.24 9.31
C VAL A 138 11.96 7.57 7.99
N LEU A 139 11.47 6.33 8.11
CA LEU A 139 11.03 5.50 6.99
C LEU A 139 9.58 5.05 7.24
N PRO A 140 8.58 5.69 6.65
CA PRO A 140 7.22 5.18 6.64
C PRO A 140 7.15 3.89 5.81
N TYR A 141 6.42 2.90 6.29
CA TYR A 141 6.20 1.64 5.58
C TYR A 141 4.80 1.09 5.87
N GLY A 142 4.30 0.24 4.98
CA GLY A 142 2.99 -0.39 5.13
C GLY A 142 3.09 -1.71 5.88
N ASN A 143 2.09 -1.98 6.69
CA ASN A 143 1.92 -3.24 7.40
C ASN A 143 3.19 -3.73 8.12
N ASP A 144 3.55 -5.00 7.94
CA ASP A 144 4.50 -5.69 8.82
C ASP A 144 5.94 -5.73 8.28
N SER A 145 6.19 -5.23 7.05
CA SER A 145 7.50 -5.35 6.43
C SER A 145 7.95 -4.09 5.72
N LEU A 146 9.13 -3.58 6.11
CA LEU A 146 9.78 -2.50 5.36
C LEU A 146 10.15 -2.94 3.94
N ALA A 147 10.57 -4.20 3.76
CA ALA A 147 11.01 -4.72 2.46
C ALA A 147 9.89 -4.73 1.41
N ASP A 148 8.64 -4.99 1.83
CA ASP A 148 7.48 -5.02 0.93
C ASP A 148 7.02 -3.62 0.51
N SER A 149 7.46 -2.60 1.23
CA SER A 149 7.06 -1.19 1.02
C SER A 149 8.14 -0.36 0.32
N VAL A 150 9.33 -0.94 0.08
CA VAL A 150 10.46 -0.21 -0.51
C VAL A 150 10.46 -0.36 -2.02
N GLU A 151 10.45 0.77 -2.72
CA GLU A 151 10.60 0.83 -4.17
C GLU A 151 11.87 1.59 -4.54
N MET A 152 12.50 1.18 -5.65
CA MET A 152 13.58 1.94 -6.27
C MET A 152 12.98 2.93 -7.27
N GLY A 153 13.10 4.21 -6.98
CA GLY A 153 12.62 5.30 -7.84
C GLY A 153 13.73 5.89 -8.70
N ILE A 154 13.33 6.78 -9.60
CA ILE A 154 14.25 7.55 -10.45
C ILE A 154 14.71 8.78 -9.67
N GLY A 155 16.02 8.93 -9.48
CA GLY A 155 16.63 10.10 -8.88
C GLY A 155 16.56 11.34 -9.80
N PRO A 156 16.85 12.53 -9.27
CA PRO A 156 16.78 13.80 -10.03
C PRO A 156 17.72 13.85 -11.24
N THR A 157 18.72 13.00 -11.31
CA THR A 157 19.66 12.86 -12.44
C THR A 157 19.29 11.77 -13.43
N GLY A 158 18.12 11.13 -13.27
CA GLY A 158 17.65 10.06 -14.16
C GLY A 158 18.22 8.68 -13.85
N GLY A 159 18.96 8.50 -12.75
CA GLY A 159 19.43 7.20 -12.25
C GLY A 159 18.42 6.52 -11.33
N GLN A 160 18.43 5.18 -11.27
CA GLN A 160 17.60 4.39 -10.35
C GLN A 160 18.28 4.29 -8.98
N ASP A 161 18.44 5.42 -8.30
CA ASP A 161 19.18 5.48 -7.04
C ASP A 161 18.32 5.95 -5.85
N LYS A 162 17.03 6.22 -6.09
CA LYS A 162 16.13 6.77 -5.08
C LYS A 162 15.38 5.65 -4.36
N ILE A 163 15.58 5.57 -3.06
CA ILE A 163 14.79 4.69 -2.19
C ILE A 163 13.50 5.42 -1.84
N LEU A 164 12.37 4.77 -2.11
CA LEU A 164 11.04 5.26 -1.77
C LEU A 164 10.33 4.23 -0.92
N THR A 165 9.53 4.67 0.01
CA THR A 165 8.65 3.79 0.76
C THR A 165 7.21 4.03 0.35
N THR A 166 6.45 2.96 0.08
CA THR A 166 5.07 3.03 -0.36
C THR A 166 4.14 2.44 0.69
N VAL A 167 3.00 3.08 0.85
CA VAL A 167 1.92 2.60 1.73
C VAL A 167 0.62 2.71 0.95
N SER A 168 -0.17 1.65 0.92
CA SER A 168 -1.49 1.65 0.29
C SER A 168 -2.57 1.68 1.36
N THR A 169 -3.49 2.62 1.22
CA THR A 169 -4.79 2.62 1.89
C THR A 169 -5.84 2.01 0.94
N PRO A 170 -7.07 1.79 1.34
CA PRO A 170 -8.09 1.25 0.43
C PRO A 170 -8.24 2.02 -0.89
N LEU A 171 -8.11 3.35 -0.86
CA LEU A 171 -8.35 4.23 -2.02
C LEU A 171 -7.08 4.75 -2.68
N TYR A 172 -5.99 4.88 -1.93
CA TYR A 172 -4.80 5.62 -2.37
C TYR A 172 -3.51 4.84 -2.16
N LYS A 173 -2.53 5.15 -3.01
CA LYS A 173 -1.13 4.79 -2.83
C LYS A 173 -0.35 6.04 -2.45
N TYR A 174 0.36 5.98 -1.34
CA TYR A 174 1.25 7.03 -0.86
C TYR A 174 2.71 6.63 -1.07
N THR A 175 3.50 7.56 -1.60
CA THR A 175 4.94 7.36 -1.80
C THR A 175 5.70 8.39 -0.99
N PHE A 176 6.57 7.92 -0.09
CA PHE A 176 7.37 8.75 0.81
C PHE A 176 8.85 8.71 0.44
N ASN A 177 9.51 9.85 0.52
CA ASN A 177 10.97 9.90 0.54
C ASN A 177 11.45 9.63 1.97
N PRO A 178 12.59 8.93 2.15
CA PRO A 178 13.30 8.93 3.41
C PRO A 178 13.55 10.35 3.90
N ALA A 179 13.43 10.58 5.19
CA ALA A 179 13.64 11.90 5.75
C ALA A 179 14.45 11.84 7.04
N LEU A 180 15.22 12.88 7.30
CA LEU A 180 15.95 13.05 8.54
C LEU A 180 15.23 14.06 9.43
N VAL A 181 15.27 13.83 10.73
CA VAL A 181 14.78 14.75 11.75
C VAL A 181 15.79 14.88 12.88
N ALA A 182 16.12 16.09 13.27
CA ALA A 182 16.96 16.37 14.42
C ALA A 182 16.12 16.53 15.69
N LEU A 183 16.56 15.96 16.79
CA LEU A 183 15.94 16.06 18.10
C LEU A 183 16.98 16.48 19.14
N PRO A 184 16.77 17.63 19.85
CA PRO A 184 15.74 18.61 19.61
C PRO A 184 15.92 19.33 18.28
N SER A 185 14.85 19.93 17.72
CA SER A 185 14.94 20.75 16.53
C SER A 185 15.04 22.22 16.88
N ARG A 186 15.56 23.00 15.94
CA ARG A 186 15.61 24.43 16.03
C ARG A 186 14.61 25.03 15.07
N GLU A 187 13.50 25.55 15.60
CA GLU A 187 12.52 26.28 14.80
C GLU A 187 12.98 27.70 14.57
N VAL A 188 13.06 28.11 13.31
CA VAL A 188 13.21 29.53 12.93
C VAL A 188 11.82 30.12 12.91
N ASP A 189 11.50 30.94 13.91
CA ASP A 189 10.22 31.65 13.94
C ASP A 189 10.14 32.61 12.73
N GLY A 190 9.42 32.18 11.69
CA GLY A 190 9.33 32.92 10.41
C GLY A 190 8.52 34.21 10.44
N VAL A 191 8.03 34.65 11.59
CA VAL A 191 7.03 35.74 11.67
C VAL A 191 7.52 37.01 12.38
N ASN A 192 8.56 36.97 13.19
CA ASN A 192 9.03 38.20 13.88
C ASN A 192 10.55 38.39 13.80
N ASN A 193 10.94 39.20 12.88
CA ASN A 193 12.30 39.63 12.53
C ASN A 193 12.98 40.50 13.62
N SER A 194 12.71 40.29 14.91
CA SER A 194 13.22 41.19 15.97
C SER A 194 13.95 40.55 17.13
N SER A 195 14.02 39.21 17.18
CA SER A 195 14.78 38.52 18.22
C SER A 195 15.34 37.22 17.66
N ASN A 196 16.63 37.20 17.37
CA ASN A 196 17.36 36.00 16.93
C ASN A 196 17.53 34.97 18.07
N VAL A 197 16.57 34.81 18.96
CA VAL A 197 16.57 33.75 19.97
C VAL A 197 15.73 32.60 19.39
N VAL A 198 16.40 31.69 18.79
CA VAL A 198 15.82 30.45 18.32
C VAL A 198 15.94 29.45 19.45
N ASP A 199 14.85 29.19 20.14
CA ASP A 199 14.83 28.20 21.21
C ASP A 199 14.86 26.77 20.63
N TRP A 200 15.50 25.87 21.36
CA TRP A 200 15.48 24.45 21.06
C TRP A 200 14.11 23.84 21.43
N ASN A 201 13.47 23.22 20.45
CA ASN A 201 12.19 22.57 20.66
C ASN A 201 12.37 21.07 20.84
N SER A 202 12.03 20.58 22.05
CA SER A 202 12.05 19.16 22.38
C SER A 202 10.75 18.42 21.99
N ASN A 203 9.72 19.15 21.54
CA ASN A 203 8.44 18.58 21.08
C ASN A 203 8.32 18.78 19.57
N VAL A 204 8.92 17.91 18.80
CA VAL A 204 9.01 18.06 17.34
C VAL A 204 7.84 17.37 16.68
N THR A 205 7.13 18.09 15.79
CA THR A 205 6.15 17.51 14.89
C THR A 205 6.71 17.43 13.49
N MET A 206 6.84 16.21 12.97
CA MET A 206 7.30 15.97 11.61
C MET A 206 6.12 15.77 10.69
N LEU A 207 6.03 16.58 9.64
CA LEU A 207 5.06 16.38 8.58
C LEU A 207 5.56 15.30 7.61
N LEU A 208 4.83 14.20 7.53
CA LEU A 208 5.07 13.14 6.55
C LEU A 208 4.65 13.66 5.16
N LYS A 209 5.62 14.01 4.34
CA LYS A 209 5.38 14.49 2.97
C LYS A 209 5.35 13.30 2.04
N ALA A 210 4.19 13.07 1.43
CA ALA A 210 3.98 12.01 0.46
C ALA A 210 3.50 12.57 -0.88
N GLU A 211 3.77 11.83 -1.93
CA GLU A 211 3.01 11.89 -3.18
C GLU A 211 1.85 10.90 -3.05
N ARG A 212 0.65 11.33 -3.47
CA ARG A 212 -0.55 10.50 -3.41
C ARG A 212 -1.10 10.26 -4.79
N GLU A 213 -1.38 9.01 -5.09
CA GLU A 213 -2.01 8.57 -6.32
C GLU A 213 -3.27 7.77 -6.00
N ASP A 214 -4.28 7.85 -6.86
CA ASP A 214 -5.45 6.98 -6.78
C ASP A 214 -5.03 5.54 -7.12
N ARG A 215 -5.59 4.56 -6.42
CA ARG A 215 -5.35 3.16 -6.73
C ARG A 215 -6.06 2.77 -8.01
N THR A 216 -5.35 2.05 -8.88
CA THR A 216 -5.86 1.52 -10.16
C THR A 216 -5.82 0.00 -10.21
N ASP A 217 -5.51 -0.65 -9.09
CA ASP A 217 -5.27 -2.08 -8.94
C ASP A 217 -6.44 -2.80 -8.25
N GLY A 218 -7.60 -2.17 -8.18
CA GLY A 218 -8.82 -2.80 -7.68
C GLY A 218 -9.24 -4.01 -8.52
N GLN A 219 -10.06 -4.86 -7.93
CA GLN A 219 -10.46 -6.14 -8.52
C GLN A 219 -11.95 -6.37 -8.33
N ILE A 220 -12.60 -6.98 -9.33
CA ILE A 220 -13.93 -7.56 -9.16
C ILE A 220 -13.89 -9.07 -9.34
N LEU A 221 -14.82 -9.76 -8.69
CA LEU A 221 -15.07 -11.19 -8.84
C LEU A 221 -16.51 -11.39 -9.31
N ILE A 222 -16.69 -11.96 -10.48
CA ILE A 222 -18.00 -12.35 -11.00
C ILE A 222 -18.21 -13.82 -10.73
N ASN A 223 -19.18 -14.14 -9.88
CA ASN A 223 -19.60 -15.48 -9.55
C ASN A 223 -20.85 -15.83 -10.41
N LYS A 224 -20.84 -16.96 -11.06
CA LYS A 224 -21.95 -17.47 -11.88
C LYS A 224 -22.44 -18.80 -11.36
N THR A 225 -23.77 -18.90 -11.16
CA THR A 225 -24.44 -20.13 -10.75
C THR A 225 -25.62 -20.43 -11.69
N VAL A 226 -25.80 -21.70 -12.01
CA VAL A 226 -26.97 -22.22 -12.71
C VAL A 226 -27.58 -23.35 -11.86
N ASP A 227 -28.90 -23.50 -11.93
CA ASP A 227 -29.61 -24.53 -11.16
C ASP A 227 -29.27 -25.96 -11.64
N GLN A 228 -29.03 -26.14 -12.93
CA GLN A 228 -28.59 -27.41 -13.52
C GLN A 228 -27.84 -27.20 -14.84
N LEU A 229 -27.03 -28.18 -15.25
CA LEU A 229 -26.42 -28.20 -16.56
C LEU A 229 -27.36 -28.79 -17.60
N GLY A 230 -27.57 -28.06 -18.70
CA GLY A 230 -28.36 -28.49 -19.84
C GLY A 230 -27.51 -29.28 -20.84
N GLY A 231 -27.74 -30.59 -20.91
CA GLY A 231 -27.07 -31.46 -21.90
C GLY A 231 -25.59 -31.75 -21.55
N SER A 232 -24.77 -31.98 -22.58
CA SER A 232 -23.36 -32.39 -22.43
C SER A 232 -22.36 -31.26 -22.74
N SER A 233 -22.82 -30.03 -22.92
CA SER A 233 -21.94 -28.91 -23.28
C SER A 233 -21.79 -27.91 -22.14
N SER A 234 -20.57 -27.44 -21.96
CA SER A 234 -20.26 -26.38 -21.00
C SER A 234 -20.89 -25.05 -21.46
N PRO A 235 -21.85 -24.48 -20.72
CA PRO A 235 -22.50 -23.23 -21.11
C PRO A 235 -21.54 -22.05 -20.98
N THR A 236 -21.69 -21.08 -21.89
CA THR A 236 -20.92 -19.84 -21.88
C THR A 236 -21.85 -18.68 -21.54
N PHE A 237 -21.38 -17.79 -20.68
CA PHE A 237 -22.02 -16.56 -20.26
C PHE A 237 -21.12 -15.37 -20.61
N ILE A 238 -21.69 -14.24 -20.97
CA ILE A 238 -20.92 -13.05 -21.35
C ILE A 238 -21.38 -11.87 -20.52
N PHE A 239 -20.42 -11.14 -19.98
CA PHE A 239 -20.64 -9.99 -19.09
C PHE A 239 -20.05 -8.72 -19.72
N ASP A 240 -20.84 -7.65 -19.77
CA ASP A 240 -20.38 -6.29 -20.03
C ASP A 240 -20.05 -5.63 -18.69
N ILE A 241 -18.84 -5.08 -18.59
CA ILE A 241 -18.29 -4.53 -17.35
C ILE A 241 -17.92 -3.09 -17.63
N ARG A 242 -18.41 -2.18 -16.80
CA ARG A 242 -18.07 -0.75 -16.85
C ARG A 242 -17.75 -0.24 -15.47
N ALA A 243 -16.69 0.57 -15.39
CA ALA A 243 -16.43 1.38 -14.21
C ALA A 243 -16.47 2.86 -14.59
N GLU A 244 -17.21 3.63 -13.79
CA GLU A 244 -17.37 5.08 -13.96
C GLU A 244 -16.85 5.78 -12.71
N LYS A 245 -16.03 6.84 -12.91
CA LYS A 245 -15.51 7.69 -11.85
C LYS A 245 -15.65 9.15 -12.29
N ASP A 246 -16.19 9.99 -11.41
CA ASP A 246 -16.41 11.42 -11.66
C ASP A 246 -17.22 11.71 -12.95
N GLY A 247 -18.12 10.80 -13.34
CA GLY A 247 -18.94 10.90 -14.54
C GLY A 247 -18.24 10.50 -15.84
N GLU A 248 -17.02 9.94 -15.75
CA GLU A 248 -16.27 9.42 -16.90
C GLU A 248 -16.10 7.90 -16.80
N ILE A 249 -16.17 7.21 -17.96
CA ILE A 249 -15.88 5.77 -18.02
C ILE A 249 -14.38 5.59 -17.96
N VAL A 250 -13.90 5.02 -16.83
CA VAL A 250 -12.48 4.75 -16.57
C VAL A 250 -12.07 3.32 -16.88
N TYR A 251 -13.05 2.41 -17.03
CA TYR A 251 -12.82 1.01 -17.44
C TYR A 251 -14.04 0.50 -18.22
N SER A 252 -13.80 -0.26 -19.28
CA SER A 252 -14.85 -0.94 -20.03
C SER A 252 -14.28 -2.20 -20.69
N ASN A 253 -14.92 -3.34 -20.44
CA ASN A 253 -14.52 -4.62 -21.02
C ASN A 253 -15.71 -5.57 -21.15
N VAL A 254 -15.54 -6.61 -21.97
CA VAL A 254 -16.50 -7.71 -22.12
C VAL A 254 -15.76 -9.01 -21.87
N GLU A 255 -16.26 -9.78 -20.89
CA GLU A 255 -15.64 -11.04 -20.47
C GLU A 255 -16.60 -12.22 -20.66
N SER A 256 -16.04 -13.38 -20.92
CA SER A 256 -16.79 -14.62 -21.08
C SER A 256 -16.38 -15.64 -20.01
N LEU A 257 -17.38 -16.29 -19.43
CA LEU A 257 -17.19 -17.37 -18.48
C LEU A 257 -17.84 -18.67 -19.02
N VAL A 258 -17.04 -19.72 -19.13
CA VAL A 258 -17.48 -21.07 -19.47
C VAL A 258 -17.59 -21.89 -18.18
N LEU A 259 -18.75 -22.50 -17.94
CA LEU A 259 -18.93 -23.35 -16.76
C LEU A 259 -18.66 -24.82 -17.11
N ASP A 260 -17.81 -25.47 -16.32
CA ASP A 260 -17.60 -26.92 -16.34
C ASP A 260 -18.51 -27.68 -15.34
N GLY A 261 -19.22 -26.91 -14.50
CA GLY A 261 -20.18 -27.37 -13.48
C GLY A 261 -21.33 -26.37 -13.35
N THR A 262 -22.11 -26.50 -12.28
CA THR A 262 -23.23 -25.57 -11.99
C THR A 262 -22.80 -24.22 -11.46
N SER A 263 -21.51 -24.01 -11.22
CA SER A 263 -20.97 -22.72 -10.79
C SER A 263 -19.55 -22.49 -11.31
N GLY A 264 -19.16 -21.24 -11.39
CA GLY A 264 -17.81 -20.80 -11.74
C GLY A 264 -17.63 -19.32 -11.43
N SER A 265 -16.40 -18.85 -11.46
CA SER A 265 -16.10 -17.45 -11.24
C SER A 265 -14.99 -16.96 -12.17
N ILE A 266 -14.98 -15.64 -12.41
CA ILE A 266 -13.91 -14.95 -13.14
C ILE A 266 -13.50 -13.72 -12.37
N SER A 267 -12.19 -13.54 -12.20
CA SER A 267 -11.58 -12.39 -11.55
C SER A 267 -11.07 -11.40 -12.58
N ILE A 268 -11.40 -10.13 -12.42
CA ILE A 268 -11.02 -9.05 -13.33
C ILE A 268 -10.24 -8.00 -12.54
N PRO A 269 -8.92 -7.92 -12.75
CA PRO A 269 -8.05 -6.99 -12.06
C PRO A 269 -7.97 -5.62 -12.75
N ASN A 270 -7.25 -4.68 -12.10
CA ASN A 270 -6.88 -3.38 -12.64
C ASN A 270 -8.09 -2.47 -12.92
N ILE A 271 -9.07 -2.50 -12.04
CA ILE A 271 -10.19 -1.56 -12.06
C ILE A 271 -9.85 -0.40 -11.13
N PRO A 272 -9.97 0.86 -11.61
CA PRO A 272 -9.70 2.03 -10.77
C PRO A 272 -10.57 2.06 -9.52
N VAL A 273 -9.94 2.15 -8.36
CA VAL A 273 -10.65 2.25 -7.07
C VAL A 273 -11.32 3.61 -6.93
N GLY A 274 -12.42 3.66 -6.22
CA GLY A 274 -13.28 4.84 -6.13
C GLY A 274 -14.21 4.99 -7.34
N SER A 275 -14.36 3.95 -8.17
CA SER A 275 -15.33 3.92 -9.27
C SER A 275 -16.60 3.15 -8.88
N THR A 276 -17.71 3.53 -9.51
CA THR A 276 -18.94 2.72 -9.53
C THR A 276 -18.84 1.71 -10.65
N VAL A 277 -18.82 0.42 -10.32
CA VAL A 277 -18.70 -0.68 -11.28
C VAL A 277 -20.08 -1.24 -11.57
N THR A 278 -20.44 -1.30 -12.86
CA THR A 278 -21.66 -1.93 -13.37
C THR A 278 -21.30 -3.19 -14.13
N VAL A 279 -21.89 -4.31 -13.73
CA VAL A 279 -21.77 -5.59 -14.43
C VAL A 279 -23.12 -6.03 -14.95
N THR A 280 -23.20 -6.32 -16.25
CA THR A 280 -24.43 -6.76 -16.91
C THR A 280 -24.18 -8.06 -17.66
N GLU A 281 -24.96 -9.09 -17.39
CA GLU A 281 -24.95 -10.30 -18.21
C GLU A 281 -25.65 -10.01 -19.55
N VAL A 282 -24.87 -9.95 -20.61
CA VAL A 282 -25.36 -9.63 -21.97
C VAL A 282 -25.65 -10.88 -22.81
N TYR A 283 -25.22 -12.06 -22.33
CA TYR A 283 -25.54 -13.35 -22.93
C TYR A 283 -25.63 -14.43 -21.87
N SER A 284 -26.81 -15.04 -21.77
CA SER A 284 -27.15 -16.01 -20.72
C SER A 284 -26.99 -17.48 -21.16
N GLY A 285 -26.45 -17.73 -22.36
CA GLY A 285 -26.49 -19.06 -22.98
C GLY A 285 -27.82 -19.40 -23.62
N VAL A 286 -27.81 -20.30 -24.60
CA VAL A 286 -29.00 -20.62 -25.42
C VAL A 286 -30.14 -21.26 -24.62
N SER A 287 -29.81 -22.02 -23.60
CA SER A 287 -30.78 -22.81 -22.81
C SER A 287 -30.99 -22.26 -21.40
N TYR A 288 -30.61 -21.04 -21.14
CA TYR A 288 -30.70 -20.45 -19.80
C TYR A 288 -31.48 -19.13 -19.84
N SER A 289 -32.13 -18.85 -18.74
CA SER A 289 -32.75 -17.54 -18.48
C SER A 289 -32.07 -16.87 -17.33
N TYR A 290 -31.79 -15.60 -17.51
CA TYR A 290 -31.32 -14.75 -16.44
C TYR A 290 -32.36 -14.64 -15.32
N VAL A 291 -31.90 -14.79 -14.06
CA VAL A 291 -32.71 -14.65 -12.85
C VAL A 291 -32.30 -13.41 -12.09
N SER A 292 -31.01 -13.27 -11.77
CA SER A 292 -30.49 -12.15 -11.00
C SER A 292 -28.99 -11.93 -11.22
N GLY A 293 -28.50 -10.74 -10.85
CA GLY A 293 -27.07 -10.44 -10.77
C GLY A 293 -26.61 -9.13 -11.41
N ASN A 294 -27.36 -8.57 -12.38
CA ASN A 294 -27.01 -7.27 -12.93
C ASN A 294 -27.08 -6.22 -11.82
N ASP A 295 -25.97 -5.56 -11.53
CA ASP A 295 -25.89 -4.59 -10.46
C ASP A 295 -24.86 -3.52 -10.75
N SER A 296 -24.85 -2.50 -9.90
CA SER A 296 -23.93 -1.38 -9.93
C SER A 296 -23.48 -1.09 -8.52
N LEU A 297 -22.21 -1.36 -8.22
CA LEU A 297 -21.64 -1.31 -6.88
C LEU A 297 -20.39 -0.42 -6.85
N ASP A 298 -20.10 0.20 -5.71
CA ASP A 298 -18.95 1.06 -5.54
C ASP A 298 -17.71 0.26 -5.10
N LEU A 299 -16.65 0.34 -5.89
CA LEU A 299 -15.34 -0.24 -5.57
C LEU A 299 -14.54 0.71 -4.68
N ASN A 300 -14.73 0.60 -3.38
CA ASN A 300 -14.11 1.50 -2.39
C ASN A 300 -12.89 0.89 -1.70
N ASP A 301 -12.50 -0.33 -2.04
CA ASP A 301 -11.36 -1.02 -1.45
C ASP A 301 -10.55 -1.74 -2.54
N GLY A 302 -9.28 -1.38 -2.67
CA GLY A 302 -8.36 -2.03 -3.61
C GLY A 302 -7.80 -3.36 -3.09
N ASP A 303 -7.96 -3.68 -1.81
CA ASP A 303 -7.43 -4.89 -1.19
C ASP A 303 -8.41 -6.06 -1.24
N THR A 304 -9.71 -5.76 -1.33
CA THR A 304 -10.80 -6.76 -1.33
C THR A 304 -11.52 -6.73 -2.66
N PRO A 305 -11.66 -7.86 -3.36
CA PRO A 305 -12.44 -7.93 -4.60
C PRO A 305 -13.91 -7.56 -4.35
N LEU A 306 -14.48 -6.73 -5.24
CA LEU A 306 -15.91 -6.44 -5.26
C LEU A 306 -16.64 -7.59 -5.95
N GLU A 307 -17.60 -8.21 -5.28
CA GLU A 307 -18.27 -9.43 -5.75
C GLU A 307 -19.61 -9.13 -6.43
N PHE A 308 -19.84 -9.82 -7.56
CA PHE A 308 -21.10 -9.82 -8.31
C PHE A 308 -21.59 -11.25 -8.49
N ASP A 309 -22.78 -11.55 -7.98
CA ASP A 309 -23.36 -12.89 -7.98
C ASP A 309 -24.48 -13.01 -9.03
N PHE A 310 -24.26 -13.81 -10.07
CA PHE A 310 -25.21 -14.04 -11.14
C PHE A 310 -25.85 -15.42 -11.06
N VAL A 311 -27.17 -15.45 -11.18
CA VAL A 311 -27.96 -16.71 -11.17
C VAL A 311 -28.79 -16.81 -12.43
N ASN A 312 -28.73 -17.96 -13.10
CA ASN A 312 -29.60 -18.32 -14.23
C ASN A 312 -30.27 -19.67 -13.97
N GLU A 313 -31.45 -19.82 -14.56
CA GLU A 313 -32.21 -21.06 -14.58
C GLU A 313 -32.09 -21.74 -15.94
N TYR A 314 -31.94 -23.06 -15.94
CA TYR A 314 -32.03 -23.86 -17.17
C TYR A 314 -33.47 -23.91 -17.67
N LYS A 315 -33.67 -23.62 -18.94
CA LYS A 315 -34.93 -23.82 -19.62
C LYS A 315 -34.84 -24.99 -20.60
N ASP A 316 -35.53 -26.06 -20.28
CA ASP A 316 -35.74 -27.17 -21.19
C ASP A 316 -36.80 -26.73 -22.26
N SER A 317 -36.39 -25.77 -23.09
CA SER A 317 -37.24 -25.38 -24.21
C SER A 317 -36.83 -26.18 -25.44
N ASN A 318 -37.71 -27.09 -25.88
CA ASN A 318 -37.64 -27.69 -27.19
C ASN A 318 -37.77 -26.67 -28.34
N ASP A 319 -37.75 -25.39 -28.02
CA ASP A 319 -37.89 -24.29 -28.98
C ASP A 319 -36.50 -23.76 -29.39
N HIS A 320 -35.86 -24.49 -30.31
CA HIS A 320 -34.50 -24.23 -30.79
C HIS A 320 -34.40 -23.06 -31.80
N SER A 321 -35.34 -22.13 -31.84
CA SER A 321 -35.41 -21.08 -32.88
C SER A 321 -35.07 -19.65 -32.43
N THR A 322 -34.55 -19.43 -31.25
CA THR A 322 -34.16 -18.09 -30.81
C THR A 322 -32.68 -17.81 -31.11
N SER A 323 -32.41 -17.07 -32.18
CA SER A 323 -31.08 -16.51 -32.39
C SER A 323 -30.94 -15.24 -31.55
N VAL A 324 -30.02 -15.25 -30.55
CA VAL A 324 -29.63 -14.03 -29.86
C VAL A 324 -28.55 -13.36 -30.70
N ARG A 325 -28.81 -12.15 -31.17
CA ARG A 325 -27.82 -11.30 -31.82
C ARG A 325 -27.37 -10.23 -30.80
N ASN A 326 -26.16 -10.39 -30.25
CA ASN A 326 -25.51 -9.33 -29.51
C ASN A 326 -24.65 -8.52 -30.48
N HIS A 327 -24.88 -7.23 -30.54
CA HIS A 327 -24.07 -6.32 -31.34
C HIS A 327 -23.06 -5.58 -30.47
N PHE A 328 -21.80 -5.80 -30.77
CA PHE A 328 -20.69 -5.09 -30.08
C PHE A 328 -20.00 -4.18 -31.08
N GLU A 329 -19.84 -2.93 -30.74
CA GLU A 329 -19.03 -1.97 -31.49
C GLU A 329 -17.70 -1.70 -30.81
N LYS A 330 -16.64 -1.65 -31.63
CA LYS A 330 -15.32 -1.30 -31.15
C LYS A 330 -15.04 0.18 -31.33
N ASN A 331 -14.75 0.89 -30.26
CA ASN A 331 -14.33 2.28 -30.31
C ASN A 331 -12.91 2.40 -29.76
N GLY A 332 -11.91 2.46 -30.65
CA GLY A 332 -10.51 2.42 -30.26
C GLY A 332 -10.09 1.07 -29.69
N SER A 333 -9.66 1.02 -28.43
CA SER A 333 -9.34 -0.21 -27.68
C SER A 333 -10.56 -0.85 -27.01
N ASP A 334 -11.68 -0.13 -26.92
CA ASP A 334 -12.81 -0.50 -26.07
C ASP A 334 -13.95 -1.14 -26.88
N TRP A 335 -14.61 -2.11 -26.27
CA TRP A 335 -15.80 -2.75 -26.80
C TRP A 335 -17.05 -2.23 -26.06
N LYS A 336 -18.08 -1.89 -26.81
CA LYS A 336 -19.39 -1.46 -26.30
C LYS A 336 -20.47 -2.38 -26.80
N HIS A 337 -21.26 -2.94 -25.88
CA HIS A 337 -22.53 -3.59 -26.28
C HIS A 337 -23.52 -2.53 -26.75
N VAL A 338 -24.08 -2.74 -27.93
CA VAL A 338 -25.13 -1.91 -28.49
C VAL A 338 -26.44 -2.72 -28.45
N PRO A 339 -27.39 -2.40 -27.57
CA PRO A 339 -28.66 -3.10 -27.53
C PRO A 339 -29.41 -2.86 -28.87
N GLU A 340 -29.84 -3.92 -29.52
CA GLU A 340 -30.76 -3.78 -30.66
C GLU A 340 -32.04 -3.13 -30.13
N GLY A 341 -32.42 -1.98 -30.71
CA GLY A 341 -33.64 -1.30 -30.36
C GLY A 341 -34.81 -2.24 -30.61
N GLY A 342 -35.55 -2.57 -29.55
CA GLY A 342 -36.81 -3.30 -29.70
C GLY A 342 -37.75 -2.50 -30.58
N ASN A 343 -38.05 -3.00 -31.74
CA ASN A 343 -39.21 -2.53 -32.49
C ASN A 343 -40.47 -2.99 -31.73
N GLU A 344 -41.31 -2.01 -31.38
CA GLU A 344 -42.64 -2.21 -30.87
C GLU A 344 -43.53 -3.06 -31.83
#